data_02c1cc384762b1f99b93bd863d91eecc
#
_entry.id   02c1cc384762b1f99b93bd863d91eecc
#
_cell.length_a   1.000
_cell.length_b   1.000
_cell.length_c   1.000
_cell.angle_alpha   90.00
_cell.angle_beta   90.00
_cell.angle_gamma   90.00
#
_symmetry.space_group_name_H-M   'P 1'
#
loop_
_entity.id
_entity.type
_entity.pdbx_description
1 polymer ?
#
loop_
_entity_poly.entity_id
_entity_poly.type
_entity_poly.pdbx_seq_one_letter_code
_entity_poly.pdbx_strand_id
1 'polypeptide(L)'
;VSQRTPDSASARIGALPPELFFICSASAQYIGAVIAFRLFDRLAPASVAWLRVIAAALILLVFSARRLRKQGAWTKDEFISAASFGIAVAFMNLTFYLAIDRLDLGKGVAIEFIGPICVAAWQTKSRRNAGALTLATLGVVILSGFELGSEPLGLLFIFLASACWAAYIVIGSRVAQLNRGVSGLGVGLAIGAVAIAPFGAPQSGPAWSSPSILGLCLLVGLFSNALGYGIEQSIMRKIPVRRFSVLLALLPVTAVVFGFLFLDQTPTFVDMIGIALVLTGVVVQQRETLTPTSESS
;
A
#
# COMPACT_ATOMS: atom_id res chain seq x y z
N VAL A 1 18.26 -35.28 -24.36
CA VAL A 1 17.32 -34.45 -23.60
C VAL A 1 18.12 -33.87 -22.44
N SER A 2 18.61 -32.63 -22.58
CA SER A 2 19.40 -31.94 -21.58
C SER A 2 18.43 -31.34 -20.55
N GLN A 3 18.41 -31.88 -19.34
CA GLN A 3 17.76 -31.29 -18.18
C GLN A 3 18.56 -30.02 -17.78
N ARG A 4 18.00 -28.83 -18.04
CA ARG A 4 18.52 -27.59 -17.45
C ARG A 4 18.26 -27.64 -15.97
N THR A 5 19.31 -27.76 -15.17
CA THR A 5 19.29 -27.50 -13.73
C THR A 5 18.79 -26.07 -13.50
N PRO A 6 17.83 -25.84 -12.59
CA PRO A 6 17.40 -24.48 -12.27
C PRO A 6 18.59 -23.72 -11.66
N ASP A 7 18.80 -22.48 -12.11
CA ASP A 7 19.83 -21.59 -11.61
C ASP A 7 19.77 -21.54 -10.08
N SER A 8 20.92 -21.80 -9.45
CA SER A 8 21.07 -21.88 -7.99
C SER A 8 20.64 -20.60 -7.24
N ALA A 9 20.61 -19.45 -7.92
CA ALA A 9 20.14 -18.17 -7.39
C ALA A 9 18.61 -18.14 -7.27
N SER A 10 17.88 -18.64 -8.25
CA SER A 10 16.40 -18.69 -8.22
C SER A 10 15.86 -19.68 -7.18
N ALA A 11 16.60 -20.79 -6.95
CA ALA A 11 16.27 -21.76 -5.91
C ALA A 11 16.53 -21.22 -4.49
N ARG A 12 17.57 -20.40 -4.28
CA ARG A 12 17.88 -19.77 -2.99
C ARG A 12 16.88 -18.65 -2.63
N ILE A 13 16.42 -17.86 -3.60
CA ILE A 13 15.39 -16.83 -3.37
C ILE A 13 14.05 -17.47 -3.00
N GLY A 14 13.75 -18.67 -3.51
CA GLY A 14 12.54 -19.43 -3.13
C GLY A 14 12.56 -20.02 -1.72
N ALA A 15 13.70 -20.06 -1.05
CA ALA A 15 13.89 -20.65 0.27
C ALA A 15 13.76 -19.65 1.43
N LEU A 16 13.70 -18.34 1.16
CA LEU A 16 13.55 -17.33 2.22
C LEU A 16 12.11 -17.34 2.79
N PRO A 17 11.97 -17.15 4.13
CA PRO A 17 10.66 -17.11 4.76
C PRO A 17 9.83 -15.91 4.24
N PRO A 18 8.51 -16.08 4.05
CA PRO A 18 7.61 -15.02 3.58
C PRO A 18 7.68 -13.73 4.39
N GLU A 19 7.97 -13.85 5.69
CA GLU A 19 8.14 -12.76 6.63
C GLU A 19 9.29 -11.83 6.19
N LEU A 20 10.42 -12.41 5.78
CA LEU A 20 11.57 -11.64 5.34
C LEU A 20 11.27 -10.89 4.03
N PHE A 21 10.58 -11.54 3.09
CA PHE A 21 10.14 -10.88 1.86
C PHE A 21 9.18 -9.72 2.16
N PHE A 22 8.29 -9.90 3.15
CA PHE A 22 7.36 -8.84 3.53
C PHE A 22 8.08 -7.66 4.17
N ILE A 23 9.04 -7.90 5.07
CA ILE A 23 9.88 -6.85 5.65
C ILE A 23 10.66 -6.11 4.56
N CYS A 24 11.21 -6.82 3.58
CA CYS A 24 11.88 -6.19 2.44
C CYS A 24 10.90 -5.33 1.62
N SER A 25 9.67 -5.81 1.38
CA SER A 25 8.64 -5.04 0.69
C SER A 25 8.25 -3.78 1.46
N ALA A 26 7.96 -3.92 2.75
CA ALA A 26 7.63 -2.80 3.63
C ALA A 26 8.78 -1.78 3.69
N SER A 27 10.01 -2.25 3.86
CA SER A 27 11.21 -1.39 3.87
C SER A 27 11.38 -0.65 2.54
N ALA A 28 11.18 -1.31 1.40
CA ALA A 28 11.22 -0.67 0.09
C ALA A 28 10.15 0.44 0.00
N GLN A 29 8.92 0.14 0.41
CA GLN A 29 7.82 1.12 0.40
C GLN A 29 8.14 2.35 1.26
N TYR A 30 8.68 2.16 2.47
CA TYR A 30 9.01 3.28 3.35
C TYR A 30 10.29 4.00 2.97
N ILE A 31 11.28 3.36 2.32
CA ILE A 31 12.38 4.07 1.65
C ILE A 31 11.79 5.04 0.62
N GLY A 32 10.87 4.58 -0.21
CA GLY A 32 10.18 5.45 -1.15
C GLY A 32 9.39 6.56 -0.47
N ALA A 33 8.70 6.28 0.63
CA ALA A 33 7.95 7.28 1.40
C ALA A 33 8.87 8.35 2.01
N VAL A 34 10.03 7.96 2.57
CA VAL A 34 11.05 8.88 3.09
C VAL A 34 11.62 9.78 1.99
N ILE A 35 11.94 9.22 0.81
CA ILE A 35 12.40 10.01 -0.34
C ILE A 35 11.31 11.01 -0.75
N ALA A 36 10.05 10.56 -0.80
CA ALA A 36 8.92 11.41 -1.16
C ALA A 36 8.72 12.54 -0.15
N PHE A 37 8.78 12.23 1.15
CA PHE A 37 8.65 13.23 2.23
C PHE A 37 9.71 14.33 2.08
N ARG A 38 10.96 13.97 1.84
CA ARG A 38 12.05 14.93 1.60
C ARG A 38 11.91 15.71 0.28
N LEU A 39 11.10 15.23 -0.65
CA LEU A 39 10.79 15.98 -1.87
C LEU A 39 9.70 17.03 -1.66
N PHE A 40 8.91 16.97 -0.58
CA PHE A 40 7.80 17.90 -0.33
C PHE A 40 8.30 19.35 -0.16
N ASP A 41 9.55 19.57 0.26
CA ASP A 41 10.17 20.90 0.31
C ASP A 41 10.41 21.52 -1.09
N ARG A 42 10.41 20.70 -2.15
CA ARG A 42 10.75 21.10 -3.51
C ARG A 42 9.62 20.87 -4.52
N LEU A 43 8.69 20.01 -4.20
CA LEU A 43 7.63 19.58 -5.08
C LEU A 43 6.38 19.28 -4.26
N ALA A 44 5.24 19.81 -4.70
CA ALA A 44 3.97 19.58 -4.00
C ALA A 44 3.69 18.07 -3.82
N PRO A 45 3.19 17.65 -2.64
CA PRO A 45 2.91 16.23 -2.34
C PRO A 45 2.03 15.54 -3.39
N ALA A 46 1.03 16.25 -3.92
CA ALA A 46 0.19 15.75 -5.01
C ALA A 46 0.98 15.46 -6.28
N SER A 47 1.97 16.29 -6.62
CA SER A 47 2.85 16.07 -7.79
C SER A 47 3.77 14.88 -7.58
N VAL A 48 4.32 14.71 -6.37
CA VAL A 48 5.13 13.53 -6.02
C VAL A 48 4.28 12.26 -6.14
N ALA A 49 3.04 12.27 -5.59
CA ALA A 49 2.10 11.15 -5.69
C ALA A 49 1.77 10.81 -7.15
N TRP A 50 1.53 11.80 -7.99
CA TRP A 50 1.23 11.63 -9.41
C TRP A 50 2.42 11.04 -10.18
N LEU A 51 3.60 11.63 -10.03
CA LEU A 51 4.81 11.19 -10.73
C LEU A 51 5.24 9.77 -10.30
N ARG A 52 5.06 9.41 -9.04
CA ARG A 52 5.35 8.04 -8.59
C ARG A 52 4.41 7.01 -9.22
N VAL A 53 3.12 7.34 -9.40
CA VAL A 53 2.16 6.46 -10.06
C VAL A 53 2.50 6.31 -11.54
N ILE A 54 2.87 7.40 -12.22
CA ILE A 54 3.38 7.36 -13.60
C ILE A 54 4.61 6.47 -13.69
N ALA A 55 5.60 6.68 -12.82
CA ALA A 55 6.83 5.90 -12.82
C ALA A 55 6.55 4.41 -12.65
N ALA A 56 5.70 4.05 -11.69
CA ALA A 56 5.29 2.66 -11.47
C ALA A 56 4.55 2.07 -12.67
N ALA A 57 3.62 2.82 -13.27
CA ALA A 57 2.89 2.40 -14.46
C ALA A 57 3.87 2.13 -15.61
N LEU A 58 4.79 3.04 -15.88
CA LEU A 58 5.79 2.90 -16.95
C LEU A 58 6.69 1.68 -16.71
N ILE A 59 7.22 1.52 -15.49
CA ILE A 59 8.07 0.38 -15.13
C ILE A 59 7.31 -0.93 -15.37
N LEU A 60 6.10 -1.06 -14.84
CA LEU A 60 5.31 -2.29 -14.95
C LEU A 60 4.88 -2.57 -16.39
N LEU A 61 4.54 -1.55 -17.17
CA LEU A 61 4.20 -1.70 -18.59
C LEU A 61 5.40 -2.13 -19.42
N VAL A 62 6.58 -1.57 -19.19
CA VAL A 62 7.82 -1.97 -19.87
C VAL A 62 8.15 -3.42 -19.55
N PHE A 63 8.15 -3.81 -18.27
CA PHE A 63 8.42 -5.20 -17.86
C PHE A 63 7.36 -6.19 -18.37
N SER A 64 6.12 -5.77 -18.49
CA SER A 64 5.02 -6.63 -18.97
C SER A 64 4.77 -6.53 -20.47
N ALA A 65 5.50 -5.70 -21.22
CA ALA A 65 5.24 -5.41 -22.64
C ALA A 65 5.13 -6.65 -23.52
N ARG A 66 6.05 -7.62 -23.36
CA ARG A 66 6.03 -8.89 -24.08
C ARG A 66 4.77 -9.71 -23.77
N ARG A 67 4.36 -9.72 -22.51
CA ARG A 67 3.18 -10.45 -22.04
C ARG A 67 1.90 -9.76 -22.53
N LEU A 68 1.85 -8.42 -22.45
CA LEU A 68 0.73 -7.62 -22.91
C LEU A 68 0.42 -7.87 -24.38
N ARG A 69 1.47 -7.94 -25.23
CA ARG A 69 1.32 -8.25 -26.67
C ARG A 69 0.79 -9.65 -26.94
N LYS A 70 1.04 -10.62 -26.05
CA LYS A 70 0.59 -12.02 -26.18
C LYS A 70 -0.79 -12.30 -25.61
N GLN A 71 -1.33 -11.42 -24.77
CA GLN A 71 -2.56 -11.65 -23.99
C GLN A 71 -3.87 -11.39 -24.77
N GLY A 72 -3.81 -10.99 -26.04
CA GLY A 72 -5.00 -10.68 -26.82
C GLY A 72 -5.78 -9.43 -26.35
N ALA A 73 -6.93 -9.18 -26.97
CA ALA A 73 -7.77 -8.03 -26.69
C ALA A 73 -8.32 -8.05 -25.23
N TRP A 74 -8.52 -6.87 -24.68
CA TRP A 74 -9.14 -6.70 -23.37
C TRP A 74 -10.65 -6.87 -23.47
N THR A 75 -11.23 -7.64 -22.58
CA THR A 75 -12.68 -7.62 -22.38
C THR A 75 -13.08 -6.36 -21.60
N LYS A 76 -14.34 -5.95 -21.74
CA LYS A 76 -14.87 -4.78 -21.02
C LYS A 76 -14.71 -4.93 -19.50
N ASP A 77 -14.97 -6.13 -18.98
CA ASP A 77 -14.90 -6.41 -17.54
C ASP A 77 -13.47 -6.39 -17.01
N GLU A 78 -12.50 -6.93 -17.76
CA GLU A 78 -11.09 -6.85 -17.42
C GLU A 78 -10.61 -5.40 -17.38
N PHE A 79 -11.00 -4.60 -18.38
CA PHE A 79 -10.62 -3.19 -18.47
C PHE A 79 -11.23 -2.38 -17.33
N ILE A 80 -12.53 -2.51 -17.07
CA ILE A 80 -13.22 -1.80 -15.98
C ILE A 80 -12.60 -2.19 -14.62
N SER A 81 -12.33 -3.47 -14.41
CA SER A 81 -11.72 -3.95 -13.16
C SER A 81 -10.31 -3.38 -12.95
N ALA A 82 -9.47 -3.41 -13.99
CA ALA A 82 -8.13 -2.85 -13.93
C ALA A 82 -8.16 -1.33 -13.73
N ALA A 83 -9.06 -0.62 -14.43
CA ALA A 83 -9.24 0.81 -14.31
C ALA A 83 -9.70 1.22 -12.90
N SER A 84 -10.76 0.58 -12.39
CA SER A 84 -11.29 0.85 -11.04
C SER A 84 -10.24 0.60 -9.98
N PHE A 85 -9.48 -0.49 -10.09
CA PHE A 85 -8.38 -0.81 -9.22
C PHE A 85 -7.29 0.27 -9.26
N GLY A 86 -6.83 0.64 -10.46
CA GLY A 86 -5.80 1.64 -10.65
C GLY A 86 -6.20 3.02 -10.15
N ILE A 87 -7.46 3.42 -10.35
CA ILE A 87 -8.03 4.66 -9.83
C ILE A 87 -8.03 4.63 -8.29
N ALA A 88 -8.50 3.54 -7.66
CA ALA A 88 -8.51 3.41 -6.22
C ALA A 88 -7.09 3.52 -5.63
N VAL A 89 -6.10 2.83 -6.24
CA VAL A 89 -4.69 2.91 -5.83
C VAL A 89 -4.13 4.33 -6.02
N ALA A 90 -4.44 4.99 -7.13
CA ALA A 90 -3.92 6.33 -7.41
C ALA A 90 -4.47 7.36 -6.41
N PHE A 91 -5.78 7.34 -6.13
CA PHE A 91 -6.38 8.21 -5.12
C PHE A 91 -5.90 7.87 -3.70
N MET A 92 -5.73 6.60 -3.35
CA MET A 92 -5.12 6.18 -2.10
C MET A 92 -3.73 6.82 -1.93
N ASN A 93 -2.88 6.70 -2.96
CA ASN A 93 -1.54 7.29 -2.92
C ASN A 93 -1.56 8.83 -2.85
N LEU A 94 -2.46 9.48 -3.58
CA LEU A 94 -2.63 10.93 -3.56
C LEU A 94 -3.01 11.42 -2.17
N THR A 95 -4.08 10.86 -1.60
CA THR A 95 -4.60 11.27 -0.29
C THR A 95 -3.64 10.89 0.84
N PHE A 96 -2.95 9.75 0.74
CA PHE A 96 -1.90 9.37 1.68
C PHE A 96 -0.75 10.41 1.71
N TYR A 97 -0.27 10.87 0.55
CA TYR A 97 0.81 11.86 0.52
C TYR A 97 0.38 13.24 0.99
N LEU A 98 -0.86 13.65 0.71
CA LEU A 98 -1.43 14.86 1.28
C LEU A 98 -1.61 14.76 2.81
N ALA A 99 -1.79 13.54 3.33
CA ALA A 99 -1.89 13.31 4.76
C ALA A 99 -0.52 13.36 5.44
N ILE A 100 0.48 12.61 4.94
CA ILE A 100 1.82 12.55 5.58
C ILE A 100 2.65 13.82 5.40
N ASP A 101 2.24 14.74 4.55
CA ASP A 101 2.75 16.11 4.50
C ASP A 101 2.38 16.91 5.78
N ARG A 102 1.39 16.44 6.52
CA ARG A 102 0.81 17.07 7.72
C ARG A 102 0.89 16.21 8.98
N LEU A 103 0.96 14.90 8.82
CA LEU A 103 0.96 13.91 9.90
C LEU A 103 2.26 13.13 9.87
N ASP A 104 2.74 12.70 11.03
CA ASP A 104 3.87 11.78 11.14
C ASP A 104 3.58 10.48 10.39
N LEU A 105 4.58 9.94 9.70
CA LEU A 105 4.46 8.76 8.86
C LEU A 105 3.87 7.57 9.63
N GLY A 106 4.41 7.28 10.82
CA GLY A 106 3.94 6.16 11.65
C GLY A 106 2.50 6.31 12.10
N LYS A 107 2.11 7.52 12.49
CA LYS A 107 0.75 7.88 12.91
C LYS A 107 -0.22 7.77 11.74
N GLY A 108 0.13 8.34 10.59
CA GLY A 108 -0.67 8.27 9.38
C GLY A 108 -0.94 6.83 8.96
N VAL A 109 0.11 5.99 8.87
CA VAL A 109 -0.05 4.58 8.51
C VAL A 109 -0.92 3.82 9.52
N ALA A 110 -0.78 4.07 10.83
CA ALA A 110 -1.61 3.42 11.84
C ALA A 110 -3.10 3.78 11.70
N ILE A 111 -3.42 5.05 11.44
CA ILE A 111 -4.81 5.51 11.22
C ILE A 111 -5.37 4.90 9.92
N GLU A 112 -4.57 4.87 8.86
CA GLU A 112 -4.99 4.32 7.56
C GLU A 112 -5.44 2.85 7.67
N PHE A 113 -4.89 2.08 8.61
CA PHE A 113 -5.24 0.68 8.84
C PHE A 113 -6.68 0.42 9.24
N ILE A 114 -7.45 1.44 9.65
CA ILE A 114 -8.88 1.26 9.95
C ILE A 114 -9.65 0.74 8.73
N GLY A 115 -9.25 1.09 7.49
CA GLY A 115 -9.88 0.63 6.27
C GLY A 115 -9.83 -0.89 6.09
N PRO A 116 -8.63 -1.50 6.05
CA PRO A 116 -8.49 -2.96 6.03
C PRO A 116 -9.25 -3.67 7.15
N ILE A 117 -9.22 -3.13 8.37
CA ILE A 117 -9.92 -3.70 9.53
C ILE A 117 -11.44 -3.65 9.34
N CYS A 118 -11.97 -2.53 8.84
CA CYS A 118 -13.41 -2.41 8.52
C CYS A 118 -13.84 -3.41 7.45
N VAL A 119 -13.05 -3.59 6.38
CA VAL A 119 -13.35 -4.57 5.32
C VAL A 119 -13.43 -5.98 5.90
N ALA A 120 -12.48 -6.34 6.74
CA ALA A 120 -12.44 -7.65 7.31
C ALA A 120 -13.56 -7.87 8.35
N ALA A 121 -13.89 -6.86 9.16
CA ALA A 121 -15.04 -6.91 10.08
C ALA A 121 -16.37 -7.04 9.33
N TRP A 122 -16.47 -6.47 8.13
CA TRP A 122 -17.66 -6.62 7.29
C TRP A 122 -17.78 -8.03 6.71
N GLN A 123 -16.67 -8.62 6.30
CA GLN A 123 -16.67 -9.97 5.71
C GLN A 123 -16.97 -11.07 6.72
N THR A 124 -16.64 -10.85 8.01
CA THR A 124 -16.81 -11.87 9.06
C THR A 124 -17.46 -11.25 10.30
N LYS A 125 -18.75 -11.54 10.51
CA LYS A 125 -19.51 -11.05 11.67
C LYS A 125 -19.26 -11.95 12.89
N SER A 126 -18.16 -11.73 13.61
CA SER A 126 -17.88 -12.46 14.84
C SER A 126 -17.63 -11.50 16.00
N ARG A 127 -17.81 -12.00 17.24
CA ARG A 127 -17.50 -11.23 18.46
C ARG A 127 -16.04 -10.80 18.50
N ARG A 128 -15.16 -11.61 17.96
CA ARG A 128 -13.73 -11.35 17.92
C ARG A 128 -13.39 -10.21 16.93
N ASN A 129 -14.00 -10.21 15.75
CA ASN A 129 -13.86 -9.11 14.79
C ASN A 129 -14.46 -7.82 15.33
N ALA A 130 -15.56 -7.88 16.09
CA ALA A 130 -16.08 -6.71 16.79
C ALA A 130 -15.07 -6.17 17.81
N GLY A 131 -14.44 -7.05 18.61
CA GLY A 131 -13.37 -6.66 19.54
C GLY A 131 -12.15 -6.07 18.82
N ALA A 132 -11.73 -6.68 17.72
CA ALA A 132 -10.63 -6.18 16.89
C ALA A 132 -10.92 -4.78 16.33
N LEU A 133 -12.13 -4.58 15.81
CA LEU A 133 -12.58 -3.28 15.30
C LEU A 133 -12.64 -2.23 16.42
N THR A 134 -13.13 -2.60 17.61
CA THR A 134 -13.17 -1.70 18.78
C THR A 134 -11.77 -1.27 19.20
N LEU A 135 -10.81 -2.21 19.31
CA LEU A 135 -9.42 -1.91 19.65
C LEU A 135 -8.78 -0.96 18.61
N ALA A 136 -8.95 -1.26 17.33
CA ALA A 136 -8.41 -0.43 16.26
C ALA A 136 -9.07 0.97 16.26
N THR A 137 -10.38 1.05 16.45
CA THR A 137 -11.10 2.34 16.52
C THR A 137 -10.63 3.16 17.70
N LEU A 138 -10.46 2.55 18.90
CA LEU A 138 -9.90 3.26 20.06
C LEU A 138 -8.48 3.77 19.79
N GLY A 139 -7.62 2.96 19.17
CA GLY A 139 -6.28 3.37 18.78
C GLY A 139 -6.31 4.54 17.79
N VAL A 140 -7.16 4.48 16.77
CA VAL A 140 -7.35 5.58 15.80
C VAL A 140 -7.89 6.85 16.47
N VAL A 141 -8.86 6.73 17.39
CA VAL A 141 -9.39 7.88 18.14
C VAL A 141 -8.29 8.54 19.00
N ILE A 142 -7.45 7.75 19.66
CA ILE A 142 -6.32 8.26 20.43
C ILE A 142 -5.33 9.00 19.51
N LEU A 143 -4.94 8.40 18.39
CA LEU A 143 -4.01 9.02 17.44
C LEU A 143 -4.59 10.27 16.79
N SER A 144 -5.88 10.27 16.47
CA SER A 144 -6.57 11.39 15.80
C SER A 144 -6.93 12.51 16.78
N GLY A 145 -7.11 12.21 18.06
CA GLY A 145 -7.63 13.16 19.04
C GLY A 145 -6.77 14.42 19.21
N PHE A 146 -5.45 14.28 19.12
CA PHE A 146 -4.51 15.39 19.15
C PHE A 146 -4.48 16.19 17.85
N GLU A 147 -4.69 15.53 16.71
CA GLU A 147 -4.58 16.13 15.39
C GLU A 147 -5.87 16.86 14.96
N LEU A 148 -7.01 16.59 15.61
CA LEU A 148 -8.27 17.29 15.33
C LEU A 148 -8.19 18.80 15.53
N GLY A 149 -7.37 19.23 16.47
CA GLY A 149 -7.14 20.64 16.76
C GLY A 149 -6.03 21.28 15.94
N SER A 150 -5.03 20.48 15.50
CA SER A 150 -3.82 20.97 14.83
C SER A 150 -3.86 20.71 13.32
N GLU A 151 -4.23 19.49 12.89
CA GLU A 151 -4.13 19.06 11.49
C GLU A 151 -5.40 18.34 10.98
N PRO A 152 -6.58 19.01 10.98
CA PRO A 152 -7.84 18.39 10.56
C PRO A 152 -7.82 17.97 9.08
N LEU A 153 -7.09 18.68 8.22
CA LEU A 153 -6.93 18.31 6.81
C LEU A 153 -6.07 17.06 6.66
N GLY A 154 -5.04 16.89 7.47
CA GLY A 154 -4.23 15.68 7.52
C GLY A 154 -5.09 14.48 7.86
N LEU A 155 -5.96 14.59 8.86
CA LEU A 155 -6.91 13.55 9.23
C LEU A 155 -7.92 13.25 8.13
N LEU A 156 -8.48 14.27 7.49
CA LEU A 156 -9.39 14.08 6.36
C LEU A 156 -8.72 13.25 5.26
N PHE A 157 -7.50 13.60 4.87
CA PHE A 157 -6.78 12.93 3.81
C PHE A 157 -6.41 11.49 4.18
N ILE A 158 -6.02 11.22 5.44
CA ILE A 158 -5.68 9.84 5.83
C ILE A 158 -6.91 8.94 5.91
N PHE A 159 -8.08 9.45 6.33
CA PHE A 159 -9.33 8.70 6.28
C PHE A 159 -9.80 8.46 4.86
N LEU A 160 -9.60 9.39 3.93
CA LEU A 160 -9.85 9.17 2.50
C LEU A 160 -8.89 8.10 1.94
N ALA A 161 -7.61 8.13 2.31
CA ALA A 161 -6.65 7.09 1.94
C ALA A 161 -7.09 5.72 2.45
N SER A 162 -7.50 5.64 3.70
CA SER A 162 -8.05 4.45 4.35
C SER A 162 -9.27 3.88 3.61
N ALA A 163 -10.21 4.75 3.21
CA ALA A 163 -11.39 4.37 2.43
C ALA A 163 -11.00 3.86 1.03
N CYS A 164 -10.04 4.52 0.37
CA CYS A 164 -9.49 4.06 -0.91
C CYS A 164 -8.78 2.72 -0.75
N TRP A 165 -8.08 2.48 0.36
CA TRP A 165 -7.45 1.19 0.66
C TRP A 165 -8.49 0.10 0.85
N ALA A 166 -9.56 0.38 1.57
CA ALA A 166 -10.70 -0.54 1.69
C ALA A 166 -11.29 -0.89 0.31
N ALA A 167 -11.53 0.11 -0.54
CA ALA A 167 -11.99 -0.10 -1.91
C ALA A 167 -10.98 -0.94 -2.74
N TYR A 168 -9.69 -0.63 -2.63
CA TYR A 168 -8.61 -1.41 -3.26
C TYR A 168 -8.65 -2.88 -2.87
N ILE A 169 -8.85 -3.22 -1.58
CA ILE A 169 -8.93 -4.61 -1.11
C ILE A 169 -10.14 -5.32 -1.73
N VAL A 170 -11.30 -4.66 -1.73
CA VAL A 170 -12.53 -5.24 -2.29
C VAL A 170 -12.44 -5.43 -3.81
N ILE A 171 -11.96 -4.43 -4.53
CA ILE A 171 -11.80 -4.49 -6.00
C ILE A 171 -10.66 -5.43 -6.37
N GLY A 172 -9.55 -5.37 -5.62
CA GLY A 172 -8.34 -6.16 -5.88
C GLY A 172 -8.58 -7.66 -5.83
N SER A 173 -9.52 -8.12 -5.00
CA SER A 173 -9.91 -9.53 -4.95
C SER A 173 -10.53 -10.00 -6.29
N ARG A 174 -11.24 -9.13 -7.00
CA ARG A 174 -11.80 -9.40 -8.33
C ARG A 174 -10.71 -9.36 -9.41
N VAL A 175 -9.83 -8.36 -9.34
CA VAL A 175 -8.71 -8.19 -10.30
C VAL A 175 -7.71 -9.33 -10.21
N ALA A 176 -7.45 -9.87 -9.01
CA ALA A 176 -6.55 -11.00 -8.82
C ALA A 176 -7.02 -12.28 -9.53
N GLN A 177 -8.32 -12.41 -9.79
CA GLN A 177 -8.93 -13.53 -10.53
C GLN A 177 -8.80 -13.37 -12.06
N LEU A 178 -8.45 -12.17 -12.54
CA LEU A 178 -8.23 -11.92 -13.95
C LEU A 178 -6.85 -12.41 -14.39
N ASN A 179 -6.77 -13.07 -15.55
CA ASN A 179 -5.51 -13.63 -16.09
C ASN A 179 -4.50 -12.56 -16.58
N ARG A 180 -4.63 -11.28 -16.17
CA ARG A 180 -3.79 -10.18 -16.66
C ARG A 180 -2.54 -9.92 -15.79
N GLY A 181 -2.55 -10.30 -14.52
CA GLY A 181 -1.40 -10.19 -13.60
C GLY A 181 -0.75 -8.79 -13.60
N VAL A 182 0.59 -8.75 -13.75
CA VAL A 182 1.37 -7.49 -13.71
C VAL A 182 0.99 -6.51 -14.83
N SER A 183 0.57 -7.01 -16.00
CA SER A 183 0.12 -6.14 -17.10
C SER A 183 -1.18 -5.41 -16.78
N GLY A 184 -2.10 -6.08 -16.07
CA GLY A 184 -3.33 -5.47 -15.57
C GLY A 184 -3.06 -4.36 -14.56
N LEU A 185 -2.11 -4.59 -13.65
CA LEU A 185 -1.68 -3.58 -12.68
C LEU A 185 -1.06 -2.36 -13.39
N GLY A 186 -0.17 -2.57 -14.37
CA GLY A 186 0.45 -1.48 -15.13
C GLY A 186 -0.56 -0.62 -15.88
N VAL A 187 -1.54 -1.24 -16.57
CA VAL A 187 -2.61 -0.52 -17.28
C VAL A 187 -3.51 0.21 -16.28
N GLY A 188 -3.90 -0.44 -15.18
CA GLY A 188 -4.68 0.20 -14.13
C GLY A 188 -4.00 1.44 -13.55
N LEU A 189 -2.71 1.34 -13.20
CA LEU A 189 -1.95 2.50 -12.69
C LEU A 189 -1.80 3.62 -13.73
N ALA A 190 -1.68 3.30 -15.03
CA ALA A 190 -1.66 4.31 -16.07
C ALA A 190 -2.99 5.09 -16.13
N ILE A 191 -4.13 4.38 -16.04
CA ILE A 191 -5.45 5.01 -15.96
C ILE A 191 -5.58 5.83 -14.66
N GLY A 192 -5.12 5.28 -13.53
CA GLY A 192 -5.10 5.98 -12.25
C GLY A 192 -4.25 7.27 -12.31
N ALA A 193 -3.09 7.22 -12.97
CA ALA A 193 -2.26 8.40 -13.18
C ALA A 193 -2.99 9.51 -13.97
N VAL A 194 -3.76 9.13 -14.99
CA VAL A 194 -4.61 10.08 -15.73
C VAL A 194 -5.71 10.66 -14.82
N ALA A 195 -6.33 9.81 -13.99
CA ALA A 195 -7.40 10.25 -13.09
C ALA A 195 -6.95 11.26 -12.04
N ILE A 196 -5.72 11.12 -11.48
CA ILE A 196 -5.17 12.07 -10.49
C ILE A 196 -4.34 13.20 -11.12
N ALA A 197 -4.17 13.22 -12.46
CA ALA A 197 -3.42 14.25 -13.15
C ALA A 197 -3.90 15.69 -12.86
N PRO A 198 -5.22 15.99 -12.75
CA PRO A 198 -5.68 17.33 -12.41
C PRO A 198 -5.12 17.86 -11.08
N PHE A 199 -4.80 17.00 -10.13
CA PHE A 199 -4.26 17.36 -8.81
C PHE A 199 -2.73 17.41 -8.81
N GLY A 200 -2.06 16.54 -9.55
CA GLY A 200 -0.60 16.39 -9.51
C GLY A 200 0.14 17.16 -10.61
N ALA A 201 -0.45 17.28 -11.81
CA ALA A 201 0.22 17.90 -12.94
C ALA A 201 0.44 19.43 -12.80
N PRO A 202 -0.50 20.24 -12.27
CA PRO A 202 -0.35 21.69 -12.25
C PRO A 202 0.89 22.18 -11.50
N GLN A 203 1.33 21.49 -10.45
CA GLN A 203 2.46 21.89 -9.62
C GLN A 203 3.71 21.02 -9.88
N SER A 204 3.74 20.24 -10.95
CA SER A 204 4.85 19.35 -11.28
C SER A 204 6.01 20.01 -12.02
N GLY A 205 5.91 21.29 -12.34
CA GLY A 205 6.91 22.06 -13.09
C GLY A 205 8.36 21.85 -12.61
N PRO A 206 8.66 21.93 -11.30
CA PRO A 206 10.01 21.72 -10.78
C PRO A 206 10.61 20.36 -11.11
N ALA A 207 9.78 19.31 -11.25
CA ALA A 207 10.28 17.99 -11.61
C ALA A 207 10.76 17.91 -13.07
N TRP A 208 10.12 18.64 -13.96
CA TRP A 208 10.48 18.65 -15.39
C TRP A 208 11.71 19.51 -15.69
N SER A 209 11.97 20.52 -14.87
CA SER A 209 13.13 21.40 -14.98
C SER A 209 14.38 20.86 -14.26
N SER A 210 14.25 19.81 -13.44
CA SER A 210 15.36 19.24 -12.67
C SER A 210 15.45 17.72 -12.84
N PRO A 211 16.45 17.21 -13.59
CA PRO A 211 16.64 15.77 -13.76
C PRO A 211 16.81 15.02 -12.43
N SER A 212 17.37 15.67 -11.41
CA SER A 212 17.54 15.07 -10.08
C SER A 212 16.19 14.86 -9.37
N ILE A 213 15.29 15.83 -9.43
CA ILE A 213 13.94 15.72 -8.85
C ILE A 213 13.16 14.64 -9.60
N LEU A 214 13.21 14.65 -10.92
CA LEU A 214 12.55 13.62 -11.73
C LEU A 214 13.09 12.23 -11.42
N GLY A 215 14.43 12.09 -11.29
CA GLY A 215 15.07 10.84 -10.91
C GLY A 215 14.62 10.33 -9.54
N LEU A 216 14.50 11.23 -8.55
CA LEU A 216 13.97 10.87 -7.23
C LEU A 216 12.51 10.44 -7.29
N CYS A 217 11.66 11.11 -8.09
CA CYS A 217 10.27 10.67 -8.30
C CYS A 217 10.20 9.28 -8.95
N LEU A 218 11.10 8.97 -9.90
CA LEU A 218 11.21 7.63 -10.50
C LEU A 218 11.63 6.59 -9.45
N LEU A 219 12.57 6.91 -8.56
CA LEU A 219 12.97 6.03 -7.45
C LEU A 219 11.82 5.81 -6.47
N VAL A 220 11.07 6.85 -6.14
CA VAL A 220 9.86 6.72 -5.31
C VAL A 220 8.87 5.74 -5.96
N GLY A 221 8.58 5.87 -7.24
CA GLY A 221 7.69 4.95 -7.96
C GLY A 221 8.23 3.52 -8.03
N LEU A 222 9.54 3.37 -8.21
CA LEU A 222 10.21 2.06 -8.21
C LEU A 222 10.08 1.38 -6.85
N PHE A 223 10.51 2.04 -5.78
CA PHE A 223 10.56 1.45 -4.43
C PHE A 223 9.17 1.25 -3.85
N SER A 224 8.34 2.28 -3.86
CA SER A 224 7.04 2.21 -3.19
C SER A 224 6.02 1.36 -3.95
N ASN A 225 5.96 1.45 -5.26
CA ASN A 225 4.88 0.80 -6.02
C ASN A 225 5.35 -0.41 -6.82
N ALA A 226 6.41 -0.28 -7.64
CA ALA A 226 6.80 -1.37 -8.51
C ALA A 226 7.41 -2.54 -7.73
N LEU A 227 8.37 -2.28 -6.84
CA LEU A 227 8.99 -3.30 -5.99
C LEU A 227 8.04 -3.72 -4.86
N GLY A 228 7.45 -2.77 -4.12
CA GLY A 228 6.54 -3.06 -3.02
C GLY A 228 5.39 -3.97 -3.47
N TYR A 229 4.56 -3.52 -4.39
CA TYR A 229 3.44 -4.33 -4.89
C TYR A 229 3.88 -5.57 -5.67
N GLY A 230 5.02 -5.54 -6.37
CA GLY A 230 5.56 -6.71 -7.06
C GLY A 230 5.94 -7.84 -6.09
N ILE A 231 6.59 -7.50 -4.99
CA ILE A 231 6.94 -8.44 -3.92
C ILE A 231 5.68 -8.94 -3.21
N GLU A 232 4.76 -8.06 -2.83
CA GLU A 232 3.50 -8.42 -2.18
C GLU A 232 2.67 -9.36 -3.03
N GLN A 233 2.51 -9.08 -4.32
CA GLN A 233 1.82 -9.97 -5.27
C GLN A 233 2.48 -11.35 -5.35
N SER A 234 3.81 -11.40 -5.27
CA SER A 234 4.57 -12.65 -5.28
C SER A 234 4.36 -13.45 -3.99
N ILE A 235 4.27 -12.75 -2.85
CA ILE A 235 3.98 -13.37 -1.54
C ILE A 235 2.54 -13.90 -1.52
N MET A 236 1.56 -13.08 -1.93
CA MET A 236 0.13 -13.45 -1.95
C MET A 236 -0.15 -14.71 -2.79
N ARG A 237 0.68 -15.00 -3.79
CA ARG A 237 0.58 -16.24 -4.58
C ARG A 237 1.11 -17.48 -3.86
N LYS A 238 1.98 -17.31 -2.86
CA LYS A 238 2.72 -18.39 -2.21
C LYS A 238 2.18 -18.75 -0.83
N ILE A 239 1.51 -17.82 -0.17
CA ILE A 239 1.01 -18.02 1.18
C ILE A 239 -0.51 -17.81 1.24
N PRO A 240 -1.21 -18.46 2.17
CA PRO A 240 -2.62 -18.21 2.42
C PRO A 240 -2.85 -16.74 2.78
N VAL A 241 -3.97 -16.17 2.33
CA VAL A 241 -4.37 -14.78 2.65
C VAL A 241 -4.30 -14.48 4.15
N ARG A 242 -4.63 -15.47 4.98
CA ARG A 242 -4.51 -15.45 6.46
C ARG A 242 -3.11 -15.06 6.94
N ARG A 243 -2.07 -15.73 6.42
CA ARG A 243 -0.67 -15.47 6.82
C ARG A 243 -0.21 -14.13 6.28
N PHE A 244 -0.62 -13.77 5.06
CA PHE A 244 -0.35 -12.46 4.48
C PHE A 244 -0.92 -11.33 5.34
N SER A 245 -2.17 -11.47 5.82
CA SER A 245 -2.80 -10.48 6.69
C SER A 245 -2.01 -10.25 8.00
N VAL A 246 -1.44 -11.33 8.61
CA VAL A 246 -0.56 -11.18 9.79
C VAL A 246 0.65 -10.29 9.48
N LEU A 247 1.20 -10.45 8.28
CA LEU A 247 2.38 -9.67 7.86
C LEU A 247 2.04 -8.19 7.67
N LEU A 248 0.81 -7.85 7.26
CA LEU A 248 0.36 -6.47 7.15
C LEU A 248 0.51 -5.69 8.47
N ALA A 249 0.38 -6.35 9.63
CA ALA A 249 0.58 -5.71 10.93
C ALA A 249 2.01 -5.17 11.13
N LEU A 250 2.98 -5.62 10.32
CA LEU A 250 4.34 -5.09 10.36
C LEU A 250 4.46 -3.70 9.71
N LEU A 251 3.51 -3.30 8.85
CA LEU A 251 3.57 -2.01 8.17
C LEU A 251 3.61 -0.81 9.12
N PRO A 252 2.68 -0.64 10.09
CA PRO A 252 2.74 0.48 11.02
C PRO A 252 4.03 0.49 11.87
N VAL A 253 4.53 -0.68 12.28
CA VAL A 253 5.79 -0.79 13.03
C VAL A 253 6.95 -0.29 12.17
N THR A 254 7.02 -0.78 10.92
CA THR A 254 8.06 -0.36 9.98
C THR A 254 7.96 1.14 9.69
N ALA A 255 6.75 1.69 9.55
CA ALA A 255 6.52 3.12 9.33
C ALA A 255 7.07 3.97 10.49
N VAL A 256 6.78 3.59 11.74
CA VAL A 256 7.31 4.27 12.93
C VAL A 256 8.84 4.22 12.95
N VAL A 257 9.43 3.06 12.70
CA VAL A 257 10.88 2.90 12.66
C VAL A 257 11.51 3.80 11.59
N PHE A 258 10.92 3.85 10.38
CA PHE A 258 11.44 4.70 9.31
C PHE A 258 11.20 6.19 9.57
N GLY A 259 10.07 6.57 10.16
CA GLY A 259 9.78 7.93 10.61
C GLY A 259 10.82 8.42 11.64
N PHE A 260 11.10 7.57 12.63
CA PHE A 260 12.10 7.86 13.66
C PHE A 260 13.52 7.95 13.10
N LEU A 261 13.95 6.97 12.28
CA LEU A 261 15.35 6.89 11.82
C LEU A 261 15.69 7.90 10.71
N PHE A 262 14.73 8.31 9.89
CA PHE A 262 15.00 9.07 8.66
C PHE A 262 14.28 10.40 8.55
N LEU A 263 13.24 10.63 9.35
CA LEU A 263 12.41 11.85 9.30
C LEU A 263 12.43 12.62 10.61
N ASP A 264 13.24 12.22 11.61
CA ASP A 264 13.33 12.84 12.94
C ASP A 264 11.98 12.90 13.68
N GLN A 265 11.04 12.00 13.32
CA GLN A 265 9.72 11.90 13.93
C GLN A 265 9.78 11.04 15.19
N THR A 266 9.67 11.68 16.36
CA THR A 266 9.68 10.96 17.65
C THR A 266 8.24 10.72 18.13
N PRO A 267 7.74 9.45 18.09
CA PRO A 267 6.40 9.17 18.57
C PRO A 267 6.29 9.47 20.07
N THR A 268 5.22 10.15 20.46
CA THR A 268 4.91 10.38 21.86
C THR A 268 4.46 9.10 22.56
N PHE A 269 4.44 9.08 23.88
CA PHE A 269 3.93 7.93 24.62
C PHE A 269 2.46 7.61 24.27
N VAL A 270 1.66 8.62 23.99
CA VAL A 270 0.27 8.47 23.58
C VAL A 270 0.17 7.88 22.17
N ASP A 271 1.03 8.31 21.25
CA ASP A 271 1.11 7.71 19.90
C ASP A 271 1.47 6.23 19.98
N MET A 272 2.41 5.86 20.85
CA MET A 272 2.78 4.44 21.07
C MET A 272 1.61 3.59 21.56
N ILE A 273 0.78 4.13 22.48
CA ILE A 273 -0.44 3.45 22.94
C ILE A 273 -1.43 3.28 21.80
N GLY A 274 -1.69 4.34 21.04
CA GLY A 274 -2.62 4.31 19.90
C GLY A 274 -2.18 3.29 18.83
N ILE A 275 -0.90 3.30 18.45
CA ILE A 275 -0.31 2.34 17.51
C ILE A 275 -0.43 0.91 18.06
N ALA A 276 -0.11 0.68 19.33
CA ALA A 276 -0.20 -0.64 19.96
C ALA A 276 -1.64 -1.18 19.95
N LEU A 277 -2.64 -0.32 20.19
CA LEU A 277 -4.05 -0.71 20.11
C LEU A 277 -4.47 -1.10 18.69
N VAL A 278 -4.07 -0.30 17.68
CA VAL A 278 -4.34 -0.63 16.26
C VAL A 278 -3.71 -1.98 15.90
N LEU A 279 -2.43 -2.18 16.24
CA LEU A 279 -1.71 -3.44 15.99
C LEU A 279 -2.37 -4.63 16.70
N THR A 280 -2.80 -4.45 17.94
CA THR A 280 -3.50 -5.49 18.70
C THR A 280 -4.82 -5.83 18.01
N GLY A 281 -5.57 -4.83 17.55
CA GLY A 281 -6.79 -5.04 16.75
C GLY A 281 -6.51 -5.87 15.50
N VAL A 282 -5.47 -5.53 14.73
CA VAL A 282 -5.05 -6.30 13.54
C VAL A 282 -4.71 -7.75 13.91
N VAL A 283 -3.90 -7.97 14.95
CA VAL A 283 -3.50 -9.33 15.38
C VAL A 283 -4.69 -10.15 15.90
N VAL A 284 -5.57 -9.54 16.68
CA VAL A 284 -6.79 -10.20 17.20
C VAL A 284 -7.68 -10.65 16.05
N GLN A 285 -7.89 -9.80 15.06
CA GLN A 285 -8.67 -10.11 13.87
C GLN A 285 -8.10 -11.31 13.09
N GLN A 286 -6.81 -11.32 12.90
CA GLN A 286 -6.13 -12.35 12.12
C GLN A 286 -6.20 -13.75 12.75
N ARG A 287 -6.19 -13.83 14.08
CA ARG A 287 -6.31 -15.13 14.76
C ARG A 287 -7.65 -15.82 14.51
N GLU A 288 -8.73 -15.11 14.17
CA GLU A 288 -10.02 -15.70 13.86
C GLU A 288 -10.02 -16.40 12.50
N THR A 289 -9.34 -15.82 11.53
CA THR A 289 -9.15 -16.51 10.25
C THR A 289 -8.28 -17.77 10.37
N LEU A 290 -7.67 -18.05 11.55
CA LEU A 290 -6.82 -19.21 11.82
C LEU A 290 -7.55 -20.39 12.46
N THR A 291 -8.76 -20.21 13.01
CA THR A 291 -9.53 -21.29 13.61
C THR A 291 -10.49 -21.87 12.57
N PRO A 292 -10.37 -23.14 12.15
CA PRO A 292 -11.41 -23.77 11.34
C PRO A 292 -12.69 -23.79 12.18
N THR A 293 -13.80 -23.34 11.64
CA THR A 293 -15.12 -23.61 12.19
C THR A 293 -15.32 -25.13 12.19
N SER A 294 -15.04 -25.75 13.33
CA SER A 294 -15.52 -27.10 13.64
C SER A 294 -16.98 -26.98 14.10
N GLU A 295 -17.88 -26.67 13.19
CA GLU A 295 -19.31 -26.77 13.41
C GLU A 295 -19.98 -27.05 12.05
N SER A 296 -20.04 -28.34 11.72
CA SER A 296 -21.14 -28.95 10.99
C SER A 296 -21.10 -30.44 11.29
N SER A 297 -21.65 -30.86 12.41
CA SER A 297 -22.18 -32.17 12.60
C SER A 297 -23.66 -32.06 12.88
#